data_68678329cd256f8df7f23ebf6d82cd07
#
_entry.id   68678329cd256f8df7f23ebf6d82cd07
#
_cell.length_a   1.000
_cell.length_b   1.000
_cell.length_c   1.000
_cell.angle_alpha   90.00
_cell.angle_beta   90.00
_cell.angle_gamma   90.00
#
_symmetry.space_group_name_H-M   'P 1'
#
loop_
_entity.id
_entity.type
_entity.pdbx_description
1 polymer ?
#
loop_
_entity_poly.entity_id
_entity_poly.type
_entity_poly.pdbx_seq_one_letter_code
_entity_poly.pdbx_strand_id
1 'polypeptide(L)'
;MEPDAILFIDEIHTVIGAGATSGGAMDASNLLKPALSGGTIRCIGSTTYKEFRNHFEKDRALLRRFQKIDVNEPSVEDTIKILAGLRSAFEEHHKVKYSPDAIKAA
;
A
#
# COMPACT_ATOMS: atom_id res chain seq x y z
N MET A 1 6.00 10.35 18.82
CA MET A 1 4.90 9.87 17.95
C MET A 1 3.64 9.65 18.80
N GLU A 2 2.52 10.06 18.30
CA GLU A 2 1.25 9.82 18.98
C GLU A 2 1.01 8.33 19.21
N PRO A 3 0.59 7.90 20.44
CA PRO A 3 0.43 6.48 20.75
C PRO A 3 -0.58 5.74 19.86
N ASP A 4 -1.57 6.45 19.35
CA ASP A 4 -2.63 5.88 18.53
C ASP A 4 -2.41 6.07 17.01
N ALA A 5 -1.27 6.62 16.63
CA ALA A 5 -0.96 6.87 15.23
C ALA A 5 -0.65 5.54 14.52
N ILE A 6 -1.07 5.46 13.26
CA ILE A 6 -0.72 4.37 12.35
C ILE A 6 0.12 4.95 11.23
N LEU A 7 1.31 4.41 11.06
CA LEU A 7 2.21 4.82 9.97
C LEU A 7 1.83 4.07 8.69
N PHE A 8 1.60 4.80 7.63
CA PHE A 8 1.39 4.21 6.31
C PHE A 8 2.64 4.42 5.46
N ILE A 9 3.16 3.34 4.89
CA ILE A 9 4.33 3.38 4.01
C ILE A 9 3.94 2.78 2.66
N ASP A 10 3.88 3.64 1.66
CA ASP A 10 3.65 3.18 0.29
C ASP A 10 4.93 2.55 -0.27
N GLU A 11 4.78 1.52 -1.08
CA GLU A 11 5.91 0.79 -1.63
C GLU A 11 6.95 0.41 -0.57
N ILE A 12 6.48 -0.18 0.53
CA ILE A 12 7.32 -0.50 1.69
C ILE A 12 8.54 -1.37 1.34
N HIS A 13 8.50 -2.10 0.24
CA HIS A 13 9.63 -2.89 -0.23
C HIS A 13 10.87 -2.02 -0.55
N THR A 14 10.68 -0.74 -0.89
CA THR A 14 11.80 0.17 -1.16
C THR A 14 12.59 0.49 0.11
N VAL A 15 11.92 0.49 1.25
CA VAL A 15 12.54 0.76 2.55
C VAL A 15 13.23 -0.49 3.09
N ILE A 16 12.65 -1.65 2.88
CA ILE A 16 13.06 -2.91 3.52
C ILE A 16 14.01 -3.72 2.64
N GLY A 17 13.63 -3.96 1.39
CA GLY A 17 14.34 -4.91 0.53
C GLY A 17 15.49 -4.30 -0.27
N ALA A 18 15.36 -3.06 -0.68
CA ALA A 18 16.36 -2.39 -1.51
C ALA A 18 17.61 -1.98 -0.72
N GLY A 19 17.57 -2.10 0.59
CA GLY A 19 18.64 -1.66 1.47
C GLY A 19 19.92 -2.45 1.39
N ALA A 20 19.90 -3.62 0.76
CA ALA A 20 21.10 -4.45 0.63
C ALA A 20 22.21 -3.78 -0.20
N THR A 21 21.86 -2.81 -1.04
CA THR A 21 22.79 -2.14 -1.94
C THR A 21 22.93 -0.65 -1.67
N SER A 22 22.14 -0.09 -0.76
CA SER A 22 22.10 1.34 -0.45
C SER A 22 22.14 1.57 1.05
N GLY A 23 23.11 2.31 1.54
CA GLY A 23 23.28 2.59 2.97
C GLY A 23 22.08 3.26 3.61
N GLY A 24 21.44 4.20 2.93
CA GLY A 24 20.28 4.91 3.45
C GLY A 24 19.06 4.02 3.66
N ALA A 25 18.79 3.11 2.73
CA ALA A 25 17.67 2.17 2.84
C ALA A 25 17.93 1.10 3.90
N MET A 26 19.18 0.67 4.10
CA MET A 26 19.55 -0.21 5.21
C MET A 26 19.29 0.45 6.55
N ASP A 27 19.63 1.71 6.69
CA ASP A 27 19.40 2.46 7.93
C ASP A 27 17.91 2.55 8.26
N ALA A 28 17.08 2.82 7.28
CA ALA A 28 15.64 2.86 7.46
C ALA A 28 15.06 1.50 7.89
N SER A 29 15.51 0.42 7.26
CA SER A 29 15.11 -0.94 7.62
C SER A 29 15.54 -1.30 9.05
N ASN A 30 16.75 -0.95 9.42
CA ASN A 30 17.29 -1.20 10.76
C ASN A 30 16.57 -0.42 11.86
N LEU A 31 16.02 0.76 11.52
CA LEU A 31 15.21 1.54 12.45
C LEU A 31 13.79 0.99 12.56
N LEU A 32 13.22 0.54 11.45
CA LEU A 32 11.83 0.08 11.39
C LEU A 32 11.64 -1.26 12.10
N LYS A 33 12.54 -2.21 11.91
CA LYS A 33 12.42 -3.55 12.50
C LYS A 33 12.34 -3.53 14.03
N PRO A 34 13.23 -2.83 14.76
CA PRO A 34 13.12 -2.76 16.22
C PRO A 34 11.84 -2.09 16.70
N ALA A 35 11.40 -1.04 16.02
CA ALA A 35 10.17 -0.33 16.36
C ALA A 35 8.93 -1.22 16.22
N LEU A 36 8.88 -2.04 15.18
CA LEU A 36 7.81 -3.01 14.98
C LEU A 36 7.85 -4.13 16.01
N SER A 37 9.06 -4.63 16.33
CA SER A 37 9.24 -5.66 17.34
C SER A 37 8.80 -5.23 18.72
N GLY A 38 9.11 -3.99 19.09
CA GLY A 38 8.78 -3.44 20.39
C GLY A 38 7.33 -3.03 20.55
N GLY A 39 6.54 -3.11 19.47
CA GLY A 39 5.15 -2.68 19.48
C GLY A 39 4.95 -1.17 19.62
N THR A 40 6.01 -0.39 19.40
CA THR A 40 5.97 1.07 19.51
C THR A 40 5.32 1.75 18.31
N ILE A 41 5.28 1.06 17.17
CA ILE A 41 4.69 1.59 15.93
C ILE A 41 3.70 0.59 15.37
N ARG A 42 2.53 1.09 14.99
CA ARG A 42 1.59 0.37 14.13
C ARG A 42 1.82 0.83 12.70
N CYS A 43 1.95 -0.12 11.78
CA CYS A 43 2.33 0.19 10.41
C CYS A 43 1.44 -0.54 9.41
N ILE A 44 1.05 0.17 8.37
CA ILE A 44 0.41 -0.41 7.18
C ILE A 44 1.36 -0.14 6.02
N GLY A 45 1.77 -1.20 5.33
CA GLY A 45 2.63 -1.07 4.16
C GLY A 45 1.91 -1.56 2.91
N SER A 46 2.08 -0.86 1.80
CA SER A 46 1.59 -1.32 0.50
C SER A 46 2.75 -1.81 -0.36
N THR A 47 2.50 -2.84 -1.15
CA THR A 47 3.49 -3.40 -2.07
C THR A 47 2.81 -4.24 -3.14
N THR A 48 3.55 -4.72 -4.13
CA THR A 48 3.04 -5.64 -5.12
C THR A 48 3.31 -7.09 -4.70
N TYR A 49 2.60 -8.04 -5.31
CA TYR A 49 2.84 -9.47 -5.05
C TYR A 49 4.28 -9.88 -5.38
N LYS A 50 4.83 -9.35 -6.46
CA LYS A 50 6.19 -9.63 -6.90
C LYS A 50 7.21 -9.14 -5.86
N GLU A 51 7.08 -7.91 -5.43
CA GLU A 51 8.00 -7.30 -4.46
C GLU A 51 7.86 -7.94 -3.08
N PHE A 52 6.64 -8.30 -2.69
CA PHE A 52 6.41 -9.03 -1.46
C PHE A 52 7.16 -10.37 -1.45
N ARG A 53 7.06 -11.14 -2.51
CA ARG A 53 7.79 -12.40 -2.62
C ARG A 53 9.30 -12.20 -2.61
N ASN A 54 9.79 -11.18 -3.28
CA ASN A 54 11.23 -10.96 -3.40
C ASN A 54 11.87 -10.45 -2.11
N HIS A 55 11.15 -9.65 -1.32
CA HIS A 55 11.72 -8.95 -0.17
C HIS A 55 11.15 -9.40 1.17
N PHE A 56 9.84 -9.60 1.26
CA PHE A 56 9.19 -9.95 2.52
C PHE A 56 9.23 -11.44 2.84
N GLU A 57 8.95 -12.29 1.88
CA GLU A 57 8.92 -13.75 2.11
C GLU A 57 10.28 -14.31 2.49
N LYS A 58 11.35 -13.63 2.10
CA LYS A 58 12.72 -14.01 2.44
C LYS A 58 13.15 -13.53 3.82
N ASP A 59 12.42 -12.63 4.43
CA ASP A 59 12.74 -12.09 5.76
C ASP A 59 11.68 -12.55 6.76
N ARG A 60 12.00 -13.61 7.49
CA ARG A 60 11.10 -14.19 8.48
C ARG A 60 10.75 -13.24 9.61
N ALA A 61 11.67 -12.36 9.96
CA ALA A 61 11.43 -11.37 11.01
C ALA A 61 10.33 -10.40 10.63
N LEU A 62 10.28 -9.99 9.36
CA LEU A 62 9.23 -9.14 8.85
C LEU A 62 7.90 -9.87 8.68
N LEU A 63 7.92 -11.09 8.16
CA LEU A 63 6.70 -11.88 8.00
C LEU A 63 5.94 -12.10 9.30
N ARG A 64 6.65 -12.24 10.41
CA ARG A 64 6.03 -12.41 11.72
C ARG A 64 5.34 -11.15 12.23
N ARG A 65 5.76 -9.99 11.75
CA ARG A 65 5.29 -8.69 12.25
C ARG A 65 4.21 -8.06 11.38
N PHE A 66 4.01 -8.57 10.19
CA PHE A 66 3.00 -8.09 9.27
C PHE A 66 2.01 -9.19 8.91
N GLN A 67 0.75 -8.85 8.90
CA GLN A 67 -0.29 -9.71 8.35
C GLN A 67 -0.52 -9.31 6.90
N LYS A 68 -0.44 -10.28 6.00
CA LYS A 68 -0.70 -10.06 4.58
C LYS A 68 -2.20 -9.90 4.34
N ILE A 69 -2.58 -8.83 3.66
CA ILE A 69 -3.95 -8.58 3.21
C ILE A 69 -3.91 -8.43 1.70
N ASP A 70 -4.56 -9.35 1.00
CA ASP A 70 -4.60 -9.32 -0.45
C ASP A 70 -5.66 -8.33 -0.93
N VAL A 71 -5.26 -7.43 -1.83
CA VAL A 71 -6.17 -6.51 -2.51
C VAL A 71 -6.19 -6.89 -3.98
N ASN A 72 -7.23 -7.59 -4.37
CA ASN A 72 -7.38 -8.08 -5.73
C ASN A 72 -8.04 -7.06 -6.62
N GLU A 73 -7.77 -7.17 -7.92
CA GLU A 73 -8.44 -6.36 -8.92
C GLU A 73 -9.94 -6.64 -8.89
N PRO A 74 -10.78 -5.61 -8.85
CA PRO A 74 -12.22 -5.81 -8.90
C PRO A 74 -12.67 -6.30 -10.28
N SER A 75 -13.83 -6.94 -10.33
CA SER A 75 -14.45 -7.33 -11.59
C SER A 75 -14.83 -6.11 -12.43
N VAL A 76 -15.09 -6.32 -13.70
CA VAL A 76 -15.57 -5.24 -14.60
C VAL A 76 -16.85 -4.61 -14.05
N GLU A 77 -17.79 -5.44 -13.58
CA GLU A 77 -19.04 -4.96 -12.98
C GLU A 77 -18.81 -4.11 -11.74
N ASP A 78 -17.93 -4.58 -10.85
CA ASP A 78 -17.58 -3.85 -9.63
C ASP A 78 -16.85 -2.54 -9.95
N THR A 79 -15.97 -2.56 -10.95
CA THR A 79 -15.25 -1.36 -11.40
C THR A 79 -16.23 -0.30 -11.91
N ILE A 80 -17.24 -0.69 -12.68
CA ILE A 80 -18.26 0.23 -13.14
C ILE A 80 -19.00 0.87 -11.96
N LYS A 81 -19.34 0.08 -10.95
CA LYS A 81 -20.00 0.58 -9.71
C LYS A 81 -19.10 1.54 -8.95
N ILE A 82 -17.82 1.22 -8.84
CA ILE A 82 -16.84 2.08 -8.16
C ILE A 82 -16.74 3.43 -8.89
N LEU A 83 -16.58 3.40 -10.20
CA LEU A 83 -16.50 4.62 -11.01
C LEU A 83 -17.79 5.45 -10.94
N ALA A 84 -18.94 4.79 -10.95
CA ALA A 84 -20.23 5.47 -10.80
C ALA A 84 -20.34 6.14 -9.42
N GLY A 85 -19.84 5.52 -8.36
CA GLY A 85 -19.80 6.09 -7.02
C GLY A 85 -18.87 7.30 -6.88
N LEU A 86 -17.79 7.32 -7.64
CA LEU A 86 -16.81 8.41 -7.65
C LEU A 86 -17.16 9.53 -8.63
N ARG A 87 -18.11 9.28 -9.51
CA ARG A 87 -18.47 10.17 -10.62
C ARG A 87 -18.75 11.61 -10.18
N SER A 88 -19.59 11.80 -9.16
CA SER A 88 -19.99 13.14 -8.72
C SER A 88 -18.79 13.94 -8.19
N ALA A 89 -17.88 13.32 -7.45
CA ALA A 89 -16.70 13.97 -6.92
C ALA A 89 -15.76 14.44 -8.03
N PHE A 90 -15.52 13.59 -9.03
CA PHE A 90 -14.66 13.93 -10.16
C PHE A 90 -15.31 14.95 -11.09
N GLU A 91 -16.61 14.87 -11.32
CA GLU A 91 -17.34 15.86 -12.11
C GLU A 91 -17.26 17.25 -11.48
N GLU A 92 -17.42 17.33 -10.17
CA GLU A 92 -17.31 18.58 -9.43
C GLU A 92 -15.89 19.14 -9.49
N HIS A 93 -14.88 18.29 -9.25
CA HIS A 93 -13.48 18.72 -9.22
C HIS A 93 -13.00 19.22 -10.59
N HIS A 94 -13.33 18.50 -11.67
CA HIS A 94 -12.86 18.83 -13.00
C HIS A 94 -13.84 19.69 -13.80
N LYS A 95 -15.02 19.96 -13.27
CA LYS A 95 -16.09 20.75 -13.90
C LYS A 95 -16.51 20.17 -15.26
N VAL A 96 -16.64 18.85 -15.30
CA VAL A 96 -17.08 18.10 -16.49
C VAL A 96 -18.17 17.12 -16.09
N LYS A 97 -18.84 16.53 -17.07
CA LYS A 97 -19.81 15.46 -16.83
C LYS A 97 -19.39 14.20 -17.58
N TYR A 98 -19.49 13.07 -16.90
CA TYR A 98 -19.23 11.76 -17.50
C TYR A 98 -20.54 11.12 -17.91
N SER A 99 -20.64 10.70 -19.17
CA SER A 99 -21.79 9.93 -19.61
C SER A 99 -21.75 8.51 -19.00
N PRO A 100 -22.91 7.86 -18.84
CA PRO A 100 -22.92 6.45 -18.39
C PRO A 100 -22.13 5.54 -19.31
N ASP A 101 -22.15 5.80 -20.63
CA ASP A 101 -21.38 5.02 -21.61
C ASP A 101 -19.87 5.19 -21.44
N ALA A 102 -19.42 6.40 -21.10
CA ALA A 102 -18.00 6.65 -20.84
C ALA A 102 -17.49 5.85 -19.63
N ILE A 103 -18.27 5.81 -18.56
CA ILE A 103 -17.93 5.04 -17.35
C ILE A 103 -17.89 3.55 -17.66
N LYS A 104 -18.85 3.05 -18.42
CA LYS A 104 -18.91 1.65 -18.81
C LYS A 104 -17.74 1.26 -19.72
N ALA A 105 -17.33 2.16 -20.62
CA ALA A 105 -16.22 1.93 -21.55
C ALA A 105 -14.85 1.95 -20.84
N ALA A 106 -14.72 2.69 -19.75
CA ALA A 106 -13.47 2.77 -19.03
C ALA A 106 -13.14 1.45 -18.35
#